data_0729682dbd31f85df5ecdf65f34c7a31
#
_entry.id   0729682dbd31f85df5ecdf65f34c7a31
#
_cell.length_a   1.000
_cell.length_b   1.000
_cell.length_c   1.000
_cell.angle_alpha   90.00
_cell.angle_beta   90.00
_cell.angle_gamma   90.00
#
_symmetry.space_group_name_H-M   'P 1'
#
loop_
_entity.id
_entity.type
_entity.pdbx_description
1 polymer ?
#
loop_
_entity_poly.entity_id
_entity_poly.type
_entity_poly.pdbx_seq_one_letter_code
_entity_poly.pdbx_strand_id
1 'polypeptide(L)'
;MNDKDFINKPVIAMADGAKVGTVKDLVFQGLELASLVIKGERGEGLLPYASIGKNGPDAITIESFTLVDWNAGRALAPDSRNTHELRKLAVMDADGNNLGHMDDFTMNAKGHVEDIVVRTQGVFGIGSQETVVSHSKVRAIGPEIITVERVGKN
;
A
#
# COMPACT_ATOMS: atom_id res chain seq x y z
N MET A 1 5.71 -9.02 -0.80
CA MET A 1 5.41 -8.16 -1.97
C MET A 1 5.18 -6.72 -1.53
N ASN A 2 5.33 -5.80 -2.43
CA ASN A 2 5.08 -4.38 -2.18
C ASN A 2 4.34 -3.79 -3.38
N ASP A 3 4.21 -2.45 -3.38
CA ASP A 3 3.49 -1.74 -4.45
C ASP A 3 4.06 -2.01 -5.84
N LYS A 4 5.36 -2.22 -5.95
CA LYS A 4 6.01 -2.46 -7.25
C LYS A 4 5.54 -3.76 -7.90
N ASP A 5 5.02 -4.68 -7.13
CA ASP A 5 4.48 -5.94 -7.66
C ASP A 5 3.10 -5.76 -8.29
N PHE A 6 2.51 -4.58 -8.16
CA PHE A 6 1.19 -4.28 -8.72
C PHE A 6 1.24 -3.19 -9.78
N ILE A 7 2.01 -2.12 -9.54
CA ILE A 7 1.98 -0.91 -10.36
C ILE A 7 2.37 -1.22 -11.80
N ASN A 8 1.60 -0.68 -12.73
CA ASN A 8 1.79 -0.83 -14.19
C ASN A 8 1.47 -2.21 -14.75
N LYS A 9 0.98 -3.13 -13.93
CA LYS A 9 0.56 -4.42 -14.46
C LYS A 9 -0.79 -4.30 -15.16
N PRO A 10 -0.96 -4.99 -16.29
CA PRO A 10 -2.28 -5.07 -16.91
C PRO A 10 -3.21 -5.93 -16.07
N VAL A 11 -4.49 -5.57 -16.10
CA VAL A 11 -5.56 -6.33 -15.46
C VAL A 11 -6.37 -7.01 -16.54
N ILE A 12 -6.45 -8.32 -16.49
CA ILE A 12 -7.10 -9.14 -17.50
C ILE A 12 -8.34 -9.82 -16.91
N ALA A 13 -9.46 -9.67 -17.61
CA ALA A 13 -10.69 -10.36 -17.23
C ALA A 13 -10.67 -11.78 -17.80
N MET A 14 -10.79 -12.77 -16.95
CA MET A 14 -10.73 -14.16 -17.38
C MET A 14 -11.97 -14.59 -18.15
N ALA A 15 -13.11 -13.96 -17.89
CA ALA A 15 -14.36 -14.32 -18.54
C ALA A 15 -14.31 -14.14 -20.06
N ASP A 16 -13.59 -13.16 -20.56
CA ASP A 16 -13.53 -12.85 -22.00
C ASP A 16 -12.13 -12.57 -22.54
N GLY A 17 -11.13 -12.63 -21.69
CA GLY A 17 -9.74 -12.37 -22.09
C GLY A 17 -9.42 -10.91 -22.37
N ALA A 18 -10.31 -10.00 -22.03
CA ALA A 18 -10.11 -8.59 -22.33
C ALA A 18 -9.19 -7.93 -21.30
N LYS A 19 -8.39 -6.96 -21.78
CA LYS A 19 -7.63 -6.10 -20.90
C LYS A 19 -8.57 -5.03 -20.33
N VAL A 20 -8.74 -5.03 -19.01
CA VAL A 20 -9.62 -4.10 -18.32
C VAL A 20 -8.95 -2.74 -18.13
N GLY A 21 -7.66 -2.77 -17.86
CA GLY A 21 -6.87 -1.56 -17.63
C GLY A 21 -5.52 -1.90 -17.07
N THR A 22 -4.90 -0.92 -16.45
CA THR A 22 -3.56 -1.03 -15.87
C THR A 22 -3.62 -0.50 -14.45
N VAL A 23 -2.93 -1.14 -13.52
CA VAL A 23 -2.86 -0.69 -12.13
C VAL A 23 -2.07 0.61 -12.08
N LYS A 24 -2.70 1.66 -11.58
CA LYS A 24 -2.10 2.98 -11.44
C LYS A 24 -1.62 3.25 -10.02
N ASP A 25 -2.34 2.77 -9.03
CA ASP A 25 -2.03 3.04 -7.63
C ASP A 25 -2.70 2.00 -6.73
N LEU A 26 -2.32 2.02 -5.48
CA LEU A 26 -2.92 1.19 -4.43
C LEU A 26 -3.60 2.09 -3.42
N VAL A 27 -4.69 1.60 -2.84
CA VAL A 27 -5.42 2.28 -1.78
C VAL A 27 -5.38 1.42 -0.55
N PHE A 28 -4.88 2.00 0.54
CA PHE A 28 -4.74 1.33 1.82
C PHE A 28 -5.73 1.88 2.82
N GLN A 29 -6.20 1.02 3.69
CA GLN A 29 -6.95 1.39 4.88
C GLN A 29 -6.18 0.88 6.08
N GLY A 30 -5.60 1.81 6.87
CA GLY A 30 -4.61 1.43 7.85
C GLY A 30 -3.42 0.74 7.16
N LEU A 31 -3.08 -0.44 7.59
CA LEU A 31 -2.02 -1.27 7.02
C LEU A 31 -2.58 -2.40 6.15
N GLU A 32 -3.78 -2.22 5.62
CA GLU A 32 -4.39 -3.21 4.75
C GLU A 32 -4.61 -2.65 3.36
N LEU A 33 -4.22 -3.42 2.36
CA LEU A 33 -4.50 -3.08 0.97
C LEU A 33 -5.99 -3.33 0.72
N ALA A 34 -6.72 -2.26 0.47
CA ALA A 34 -8.15 -2.32 0.28
C ALA A 34 -8.55 -2.43 -1.19
N SER A 35 -7.92 -1.64 -2.05
CA SER A 35 -8.30 -1.57 -3.46
C SER A 35 -7.11 -1.20 -4.33
N LEU A 36 -7.23 -1.51 -5.62
CA LEU A 36 -6.32 -1.05 -6.66
C LEU A 36 -7.02 0.03 -7.47
N VAL A 37 -6.29 1.07 -7.83
CA VAL A 37 -6.78 2.05 -8.79
C VAL A 37 -6.40 1.54 -10.18
N ILE A 38 -7.41 1.34 -11.02
CA ILE A 38 -7.25 0.82 -12.38
C ILE A 38 -7.50 1.95 -13.36
N LYS A 39 -6.55 2.18 -14.25
CA LYS A 39 -6.72 3.13 -15.34
C LYS A 39 -7.12 2.37 -16.60
N GLY A 40 -8.32 2.61 -17.08
CA GLY A 40 -8.86 2.03 -18.31
C GLY A 40 -9.21 3.09 -19.31
N GLU A 41 -9.86 2.67 -20.40
CA GLU A 41 -10.26 3.59 -21.47
C GLU A 41 -11.27 4.64 -20.98
N ARG A 42 -12.09 4.29 -20.00
CA ARG A 42 -13.14 5.16 -19.47
C ARG A 42 -12.69 6.02 -18.29
N GLY A 43 -11.41 6.03 -17.99
CA GLY A 43 -10.89 6.72 -16.83
C GLY A 43 -10.44 5.77 -15.76
N GLU A 44 -10.55 6.20 -14.51
CA GLU A 44 -10.07 5.42 -13.37
C GLU A 44 -11.22 4.75 -12.65
N GLY A 45 -10.95 3.52 -12.17
CA GLY A 45 -11.89 2.77 -11.35
C GLY A 45 -11.20 2.15 -10.17
N LEU A 46 -11.98 1.63 -9.25
CA LEU A 46 -11.48 0.91 -8.08
C LEU A 46 -11.80 -0.58 -8.20
N LEU A 47 -10.80 -1.38 -7.99
CA LEU A 47 -10.91 -2.84 -7.93
C LEU A 47 -10.63 -3.26 -6.50
N PRO A 48 -11.62 -3.81 -5.77
CA PRO A 48 -11.34 -4.32 -4.43
C PRO A 48 -10.27 -5.40 -4.48
N TYR A 49 -9.35 -5.36 -3.54
CA TYR A 49 -8.27 -6.36 -3.50
C TYR A 49 -8.83 -7.78 -3.37
N ALA A 50 -9.92 -7.93 -2.63
CA ALA A 50 -10.58 -9.22 -2.47
C ALA A 50 -11.13 -9.81 -3.78
N SER A 51 -11.29 -8.99 -4.82
CA SER A 51 -11.81 -9.42 -6.12
C SER A 51 -10.71 -9.88 -7.08
N ILE A 52 -9.45 -9.78 -6.69
CA ILE A 52 -8.34 -10.23 -7.52
C ILE A 52 -8.29 -11.77 -7.53
N GLY A 53 -8.17 -12.35 -8.70
CA GLY A 53 -7.95 -13.79 -8.83
C GLY A 53 -6.51 -14.14 -8.53
N LYS A 54 -5.59 -13.62 -9.33
CA LYS A 54 -4.14 -13.84 -9.14
C LYS A 54 -3.36 -12.59 -9.50
N ASN A 55 -2.29 -12.36 -8.75
CA ASN A 55 -1.27 -11.39 -9.12
C ASN A 55 -0.09 -12.18 -9.70
N GLY A 56 -0.12 -12.39 -11.00
CA GLY A 56 0.93 -13.13 -11.69
C GLY A 56 2.11 -12.25 -12.08
N PRO A 57 3.16 -12.85 -12.63
CA PRO A 57 4.36 -12.08 -13.03
C PRO A 57 4.07 -11.08 -14.15
N ASP A 58 3.12 -11.38 -15.04
CA ASP A 58 2.86 -10.55 -16.21
C ASP A 58 1.55 -9.78 -16.15
N ALA A 59 0.62 -10.21 -15.32
CA ALA A 59 -0.71 -9.61 -15.27
C ALA A 59 -1.42 -9.96 -13.96
N ILE A 60 -2.37 -9.12 -13.62
CA ILE A 60 -3.32 -9.41 -12.55
C ILE A 60 -4.58 -9.92 -13.22
N THR A 61 -5.14 -11.02 -12.72
CA THR A 61 -6.37 -11.59 -13.27
C THR A 61 -7.54 -11.29 -12.38
N ILE A 62 -8.68 -11.00 -12.99
CA ILE A 62 -9.97 -10.90 -12.33
C ILE A 62 -10.97 -11.71 -13.14
N GLU A 63 -12.09 -12.07 -12.54
CA GLU A 63 -13.09 -12.86 -13.25
C GLU A 63 -13.78 -12.06 -14.34
N SER A 64 -14.23 -10.84 -14.03
CA SER A 64 -14.99 -10.01 -14.95
C SER A 64 -14.68 -8.53 -14.75
N PHE A 65 -14.76 -7.75 -15.84
CA PHE A 65 -14.58 -6.30 -15.75
C PHE A 65 -15.62 -5.63 -14.85
N THR A 66 -16.76 -6.28 -14.62
CA THR A 66 -17.80 -5.75 -13.74
C THR A 66 -17.37 -5.64 -12.27
N LEU A 67 -16.25 -6.28 -11.91
CA LEU A 67 -15.69 -6.17 -10.56
C LEU A 67 -15.03 -4.83 -10.31
N VAL A 68 -14.73 -4.06 -11.36
CA VAL A 68 -14.15 -2.73 -11.22
C VAL A 68 -15.28 -1.71 -11.12
N ASP A 69 -15.22 -0.88 -10.09
CA ASP A 69 -16.18 0.21 -9.91
C ASP A 69 -15.60 1.48 -10.52
N TRP A 70 -16.10 1.85 -11.70
CA TRP A 70 -15.62 3.01 -12.44
C TRP A 70 -16.15 4.33 -11.88
N ASN A 71 -17.10 4.27 -10.95
CA ASN A 71 -17.69 5.45 -10.31
C ASN A 71 -17.18 5.69 -8.89
N ALA A 72 -16.36 4.78 -8.37
CA ALA A 72 -15.98 4.77 -6.96
C ALA A 72 -14.89 5.78 -6.59
N GLY A 73 -14.28 6.44 -7.57
CA GLY A 73 -13.19 7.38 -7.29
C GLY A 73 -13.57 8.55 -6.40
N ARG A 74 -14.85 8.72 -6.13
CA ARG A 74 -15.37 9.78 -5.27
C ARG A 74 -15.78 9.30 -3.88
N ALA A 75 -15.72 8.00 -3.64
CA ALA A 75 -16.28 7.38 -2.45
C ALA A 75 -15.24 6.65 -1.61
N LEU A 76 -13.99 7.11 -1.66
CA LEU A 76 -12.95 6.54 -0.81
C LEU A 76 -13.25 6.85 0.65
N ALA A 77 -13.00 5.87 1.53
CA ALA A 77 -13.14 6.08 2.96
C ALA A 77 -12.23 7.24 3.42
N PRO A 78 -12.67 8.06 4.38
CA PRO A 78 -11.90 9.25 4.78
C PRO A 78 -10.48 8.97 5.26
N ASP A 79 -10.23 7.78 5.77
CA ASP A 79 -8.92 7.37 6.29
C ASP A 79 -8.12 6.55 5.28
N SER A 80 -8.58 6.50 4.02
CA SER A 80 -7.86 5.82 2.95
C SER A 80 -6.62 6.60 2.53
N ARG A 81 -5.55 5.88 2.21
CA ARG A 81 -4.30 6.46 1.75
C ARG A 81 -3.81 5.72 0.52
N ASN A 82 -3.29 6.45 -0.45
CA ASN A 82 -2.56 5.82 -1.53
C ASN A 82 -1.13 5.51 -1.07
N THR A 83 -0.34 4.87 -1.93
CA THR A 83 1.03 4.47 -1.60
C THR A 83 1.89 5.66 -1.20
N HIS A 84 1.77 6.76 -1.94
CA HIS A 84 2.56 7.97 -1.68
C HIS A 84 2.23 8.57 -0.31
N GLU A 85 0.94 8.64 0.01
CA GLU A 85 0.50 9.15 1.30
C GLU A 85 0.93 8.25 2.45
N LEU A 86 0.91 6.93 2.22
CA LEU A 86 1.36 5.98 3.23
C LEU A 86 2.85 6.18 3.54
N ARG A 87 3.65 6.41 2.51
CA ARG A 87 5.10 6.63 2.66
C ARG A 87 5.47 7.95 3.32
N LYS A 88 4.54 8.88 3.40
CA LYS A 88 4.78 10.16 4.08
C LYS A 88 4.61 10.09 5.58
N LEU A 89 4.04 9.02 6.10
CA LEU A 89 3.77 8.93 7.53
C LEU A 89 5.08 8.90 8.32
N ALA A 90 5.17 9.76 9.31
CA ALA A 90 6.26 9.72 10.28
C ALA A 90 6.05 8.54 11.22
N VAL A 91 7.13 8.00 11.75
CA VAL A 91 7.07 6.88 12.68
C VAL A 91 7.67 7.30 14.01
N MET A 92 6.91 7.17 15.07
CA MET A 92 7.29 7.60 16.41
C MET A 92 7.14 6.43 17.39
N ASP A 93 8.15 6.23 18.24
CA ASP A 93 8.07 5.16 19.22
C ASP A 93 7.38 5.61 20.52
N ALA A 94 7.19 4.66 21.44
CA ALA A 94 6.49 4.90 22.68
C ALA A 94 7.23 5.86 23.62
N ASP A 95 8.51 6.09 23.40
CA ASP A 95 9.31 7.03 24.20
C ASP A 95 9.32 8.44 23.60
N GLY A 96 8.59 8.66 22.53
CA GLY A 96 8.52 9.96 21.86
C GLY A 96 9.66 10.23 20.91
N ASN A 97 10.41 9.19 20.52
CA ASN A 97 11.47 9.35 19.53
C ASN A 97 10.90 9.29 18.13
N ASN A 98 11.26 10.26 17.30
CA ASN A 98 10.93 10.23 15.89
C ASN A 98 11.94 9.33 15.19
N LEU A 99 11.48 8.17 14.72
CA LEU A 99 12.34 7.18 14.08
C LEU A 99 12.59 7.49 12.60
N GLY A 100 11.85 8.44 12.04
CA GLY A 100 11.92 8.78 10.63
C GLY A 100 10.57 8.66 9.98
N HIS A 101 10.56 8.31 8.71
CA HIS A 101 9.31 8.11 7.95
C HIS A 101 9.30 6.73 7.31
N MET A 102 8.10 6.31 6.89
CA MET A 102 7.96 5.05 6.18
C MET A 102 8.57 5.19 4.79
N ASP A 103 9.64 4.47 4.54
CA ASP A 103 10.33 4.50 3.25
C ASP A 103 9.80 3.40 2.32
N ASP A 104 9.55 2.23 2.89
CA ASP A 104 9.04 1.10 2.14
C ASP A 104 8.26 0.17 3.07
N PHE A 105 7.66 -0.85 2.51
CA PHE A 105 6.90 -1.82 3.28
C PHE A 105 6.79 -3.12 2.49
N THR A 106 6.49 -4.22 3.19
CA THR A 106 6.19 -5.50 2.57
C THR A 106 4.81 -5.95 3.00
N MET A 107 4.11 -6.65 2.12
CA MET A 107 2.78 -7.18 2.36
C MET A 107 2.78 -8.69 2.21
N ASN A 108 1.87 -9.36 2.91
CA ASN A 108 1.58 -10.77 2.68
C ASN A 108 0.57 -10.93 1.54
N ALA A 109 0.24 -12.17 1.21
CA ALA A 109 -0.67 -12.49 0.11
C ALA A 109 -2.10 -11.96 0.35
N LYS A 110 -2.46 -11.68 1.58
CA LYS A 110 -3.77 -11.11 1.91
C LYS A 110 -3.81 -9.59 1.81
N GLY A 111 -2.68 -8.98 1.47
CA GLY A 111 -2.59 -7.52 1.36
C GLY A 111 -2.33 -6.82 2.69
N HIS A 112 -2.00 -7.56 3.74
CA HIS A 112 -1.66 -6.95 5.01
C HIS A 112 -0.19 -6.56 5.02
N VAL A 113 0.11 -5.33 5.43
CA VAL A 113 1.50 -4.87 5.59
C VAL A 113 2.10 -5.62 6.77
N GLU A 114 3.17 -6.35 6.52
CA GLU A 114 3.85 -7.13 7.57
C GLU A 114 5.02 -6.40 8.17
N ASP A 115 5.83 -5.75 7.35
CA ASP A 115 7.00 -5.03 7.78
C ASP A 115 7.01 -3.63 7.19
N ILE A 116 7.45 -2.69 8.00
CA ILE A 116 7.63 -1.30 7.60
C ILE A 116 9.12 -1.02 7.63
N VAL A 117 9.65 -0.46 6.56
CA VAL A 117 11.03 0.01 6.51
C VAL A 117 11.01 1.49 6.83
N VAL A 118 11.61 1.85 7.96
CA VAL A 118 11.69 3.24 8.42
C VAL A 118 13.07 3.79 8.10
N ARG A 119 13.09 4.92 7.43
CA ARG A 119 14.36 5.59 7.10
C ARG A 119 14.53 6.83 7.96
N THR A 120 15.63 6.86 8.66
CA THR A 120 16.06 8.03 9.46
C THR A 120 17.18 8.72 8.71
N GLN A 121 17.05 10.03 8.52
CA GLN A 121 18.14 10.80 7.94
C GLN A 121 19.20 11.09 9.01
N GLY A 122 20.47 10.86 8.67
CA GLY A 122 21.57 11.22 9.52
C GLY A 122 21.79 12.72 9.53
N VAL A 123 22.65 13.19 10.44
CA VAL A 123 23.03 14.59 10.55
C VAL A 123 23.74 15.01 9.26
N PHE A 124 23.31 16.11 8.68
CA PHE A 124 23.83 16.66 7.42
C PHE A 124 23.66 15.69 6.23
N GLY A 125 22.64 14.81 6.30
CA GLY A 125 22.40 13.84 5.24
C GLY A 125 23.39 12.68 5.21
N ILE A 126 24.28 12.60 6.18
CA ILE A 126 25.27 11.53 6.29
C ILE A 126 24.76 10.50 7.28
N GLY A 127 24.85 9.23 6.92
CA GLY A 127 24.51 8.15 7.82
C GLY A 127 23.02 7.85 7.95
N SER A 128 22.28 8.03 6.85
CA SER A 128 20.88 7.58 6.86
C SER A 128 20.82 6.10 7.20
N GLN A 129 19.88 5.73 8.07
CA GLN A 129 19.74 4.37 8.53
C GLN A 129 18.33 3.86 8.22
N GLU A 130 18.26 2.59 7.93
CA GLU A 130 16.99 1.91 7.76
C GLU A 130 16.75 0.98 8.94
N THR A 131 15.54 1.01 9.44
CA THR A 131 15.10 0.11 10.52
C THR A 131 13.83 -0.59 10.07
N VAL A 132 13.79 -1.89 10.25
CA VAL A 132 12.58 -2.67 9.92
C VAL A 132 11.74 -2.81 11.17
N VAL A 133 10.48 -2.42 11.07
CA VAL A 133 9.52 -2.52 12.16
C VAL A 133 8.40 -3.48 11.74
N SER A 134 8.24 -4.56 12.51
CA SER A 134 7.15 -5.50 12.25
C SER A 134 5.81 -4.85 12.57
N HIS A 135 4.77 -5.22 11.82
CA HIS A 135 3.41 -4.73 12.07
C HIS A 135 2.93 -5.03 13.50
N SER A 136 3.47 -6.10 14.12
CA SER A 136 3.12 -6.44 15.50
C SER A 136 3.57 -5.38 16.51
N LYS A 137 4.49 -4.53 16.11
CA LYS A 137 4.98 -3.42 16.93
C LYS A 137 4.18 -2.13 16.72
N VAL A 138 3.33 -2.09 15.71
CA VAL A 138 2.52 -0.90 15.44
C VAL A 138 1.40 -0.81 16.45
N ARG A 139 1.27 0.34 17.10
CA ARG A 139 0.21 0.60 18.07
C ARG A 139 -0.99 1.30 17.45
N ALA A 140 -0.73 2.30 16.61
CA ALA A 140 -1.80 3.05 15.98
C ALA A 140 -1.30 3.71 14.70
N ILE A 141 -2.24 4.01 13.80
CA ILE A 141 -1.98 4.76 12.59
C ILE A 141 -2.87 5.99 12.64
N GLY A 142 -2.25 7.13 12.85
CA GLY A 142 -2.95 8.40 12.84
C GLY A 142 -2.94 9.06 11.47
N PRO A 143 -3.47 10.27 11.37
CA PRO A 143 -3.51 10.99 10.09
C PRO A 143 -2.12 11.35 9.55
N GLU A 144 -1.14 11.52 10.43
CA GLU A 144 0.21 11.94 10.03
C GLU A 144 1.33 11.08 10.63
N ILE A 145 1.03 10.26 11.63
CA ILE A 145 2.03 9.56 12.42
C ILE A 145 1.59 8.12 12.66
N ILE A 146 2.53 7.19 12.48
CA ILE A 146 2.40 5.82 12.95
C ILE A 146 3.11 5.74 14.30
N THR A 147 2.42 5.22 15.31
CA THR A 147 3.04 4.98 16.61
C THR A 147 3.39 3.51 16.76
N VAL A 148 4.57 3.26 17.28
CA VAL A 148 5.09 1.90 17.41
C VAL A 148 5.65 1.68 18.82
N GLU A 149 5.79 0.42 19.19
CA GLU A 149 6.48 0.06 20.43
C GLU A 149 7.95 0.45 20.34
N ARG A 150 8.62 0.45 21.48
CA ARG A 150 10.05 0.71 21.51
C ARG A 150 10.77 -0.26 20.58
N VAL A 151 11.60 0.27 19.69
CA VAL A 151 12.29 -0.52 18.67
C VAL A 151 13.76 -0.61 18.97
N GLY A 152 14.27 -1.84 18.92
CA GLY A 152 15.67 -2.09 18.70
C GLY A 152 16.64 -1.89 19.84
N LYS A 153 16.19 -1.58 21.01
CA LYS A 153 17.11 -1.50 22.15
C LYS A 153 16.62 -2.32 23.30
N ASN A 154 17.43 -3.18 23.71
CA ASN A 154 17.18 -4.01 24.88
C ASN A 154 17.86 -3.44 26.10
#